data_eaa08433880c6824e642dda717445c7b
#
_entry.id   eaa08433880c6824e642dda717445c7b
#
_cell.length_a   1.000
_cell.length_b   1.000
_cell.length_c   1.000
_cell.angle_alpha   90.00
_cell.angle_beta   90.00
_cell.angle_gamma   90.00
#
_symmetry.space_group_name_H-M   'P 1'
#
loop_
_entity.id
_entity.type
_entity.pdbx_description
1 polymer ?
#
loop_
_entity_poly.entity_id
_entity_poly.type
_entity_poly.pdbx_seq_one_letter_code
_entity_poly.pdbx_strand_id
1 'polypeptide(L)'
;MEKNSVILYKSGKFYNAYGDNGIIIHNLLGYKFVSYKNSAGFPESAINKVKGVLEKEKLSYVIYEKNTFICDYKGINKNYNKVLKDSLKKLEMEERLNRLQSKLDNFTIDDLEKVIEGVEDATVKE
;
A
#
# COMPACT_ATOMS: atom_id res chain seq x y z
N MET A 1 7.65 23.16 3.44
CA MET A 1 7.42 21.90 2.75
C MET A 1 7.15 20.80 3.75
N GLU A 2 6.20 19.98 3.46
CA GLU A 2 5.83 18.88 4.36
C GLU A 2 6.67 17.64 4.08
N LYS A 3 7.98 17.78 4.16
CA LYS A 3 8.86 16.62 4.07
C LYS A 3 8.62 15.73 5.27
N ASN A 4 8.63 14.44 5.03
CA ASN A 4 8.45 13.45 6.10
C ASN A 4 7.06 13.53 6.74
N SER A 5 6.08 13.98 5.96
CA SER A 5 4.70 14.01 6.38
C SER A 5 3.83 13.29 5.36
N VAL A 6 2.81 12.61 5.86
CA VAL A 6 1.82 11.99 4.99
C VAL A 6 0.85 13.09 4.57
N ILE A 7 0.77 13.35 3.28
CA ILE A 7 -0.10 14.41 2.76
C ILE A 7 -1.36 13.77 2.21
N LEU A 8 -2.50 14.22 2.70
CA LEU A 8 -3.81 13.72 2.29
C LEU A 8 -4.57 14.84 1.60
N TYR A 9 -5.15 14.51 0.44
CA TYR A 9 -5.93 15.48 -0.34
C TYR A 9 -7.39 15.05 -0.36
N LYS A 10 -8.26 15.90 0.14
CA LYS A 10 -9.70 15.64 0.11
C LYS A 10 -10.29 16.14 -1.19
N SER A 11 -11.04 15.28 -1.86
CA SER A 11 -11.75 15.62 -3.08
C SER A 11 -13.15 14.99 -2.99
N GLY A 12 -14.17 15.83 -2.86
CA GLY A 12 -15.52 15.33 -2.69
C GLY A 12 -15.65 14.52 -1.41
N LYS A 13 -16.04 13.27 -1.52
CA LYS A 13 -16.24 12.39 -0.38
C LYS A 13 -15.09 11.43 -0.15
N PHE A 14 -13.95 11.68 -0.79
CA PHE A 14 -12.79 10.79 -0.69
C PHE A 14 -11.54 11.57 -0.36
N TYR A 15 -10.61 10.88 0.29
CA TYR A 15 -9.25 11.37 0.52
C TYR A 15 -8.31 10.54 -0.34
N ASN A 16 -7.25 11.17 -0.84
CA ASN A 16 -6.23 10.50 -1.64
C ASN A 16 -4.84 10.82 -1.11
N ALA A 17 -3.97 9.82 -1.16
CA ALA A 17 -2.55 9.99 -0.84
C ALA A 17 -1.77 9.50 -2.06
N TYR A 18 -0.80 10.28 -2.50
CA TYR A 18 -0.08 10.02 -3.73
C TYR A 18 1.36 9.57 -3.47
N GLY A 19 1.88 8.74 -4.36
CA GLY A 19 3.26 8.29 -4.30
C GLY A 19 3.58 7.57 -3.01
N ASP A 20 4.66 7.97 -2.36
CA ASP A 20 5.11 7.36 -1.11
C ASP A 20 4.04 7.41 -0.03
N ASN A 21 3.29 8.50 0.02
CA ASN A 21 2.21 8.65 1.00
C ASN A 21 1.12 7.61 0.77
N GLY A 22 0.79 7.34 -0.49
CA GLY A 22 -0.18 6.31 -0.83
C GLY A 22 0.29 4.92 -0.43
N ILE A 23 1.57 4.64 -0.61
CA ILE A 23 2.17 3.36 -0.25
C ILE A 23 2.09 3.16 1.28
N ILE A 24 2.35 4.21 2.04
CA ILE A 24 2.24 4.15 3.50
C ILE A 24 0.80 3.88 3.93
N ILE A 25 -0.16 4.57 3.33
CA ILE A 25 -1.57 4.37 3.64
C ILE A 25 -1.99 2.94 3.31
N HIS A 26 -1.56 2.43 2.17
CA HIS A 26 -1.84 1.05 1.79
C HIS A 26 -1.30 0.06 2.83
N ASN A 27 -0.06 0.26 3.26
CA ASN A 27 0.57 -0.65 4.21
C ASN A 27 -0.09 -0.61 5.59
N LEU A 28 -0.35 0.59 6.10
CA LEU A 28 -0.85 0.73 7.47
C LEU A 28 -2.33 0.44 7.61
N LEU A 29 -3.11 0.71 6.58
CA LEU A 29 -4.57 0.67 6.67
C LEU A 29 -5.23 -0.33 5.73
N GLY A 30 -4.47 -0.86 4.77
CA GLY A 30 -5.01 -1.85 3.87
C GLY A 30 -5.81 -1.33 2.70
N TYR A 31 -5.87 -0.02 2.51
CA TYR A 31 -6.55 0.55 1.34
C TYR A 31 -5.73 0.29 0.08
N LYS A 32 -6.42 0.02 -1.01
CA LYS A 32 -5.76 -0.37 -2.24
C LYS A 32 -4.89 0.76 -2.81
N PHE A 33 -3.65 0.42 -3.16
CA PHE A 33 -2.77 1.32 -3.89
C PHE A 33 -2.92 1.04 -5.38
N VAL A 34 -3.33 2.05 -6.14
CA VAL A 34 -3.58 1.91 -7.57
C VAL A 34 -2.34 2.40 -8.31
N SER A 35 -1.59 1.46 -8.89
CA SER A 35 -0.28 1.77 -9.49
C SER A 35 -0.35 2.80 -10.61
N TYR A 36 -1.33 2.68 -11.50
CA TYR A 36 -1.41 3.61 -12.65
C TYR A 36 -1.81 5.02 -12.22
N LYS A 37 -2.45 5.16 -11.07
CA LYS A 37 -2.78 6.48 -10.49
C LYS A 37 -1.72 6.92 -9.49
N ASN A 38 -0.84 6.02 -9.11
CA ASN A 38 0.19 6.27 -8.10
C ASN A 38 -0.42 6.81 -6.81
N SER A 39 -1.54 6.22 -6.38
CA SER A 39 -2.27 6.73 -5.23
C SER A 39 -3.06 5.65 -4.51
N ALA A 40 -3.35 5.91 -3.23
CA ALA A 40 -4.30 5.14 -2.44
C ALA A 40 -5.37 6.10 -1.97
N GLY A 41 -6.64 5.67 -2.02
CA GLY A 41 -7.75 6.50 -1.62
C GLY A 41 -8.62 5.81 -0.59
N PHE A 42 -9.38 6.62 0.18
CA PHE A 42 -10.31 6.07 1.16
C PHE A 42 -11.47 7.04 1.35
N PRO A 43 -12.63 6.55 1.81
CA PRO A 43 -13.80 7.42 1.96
C PRO A 43 -13.63 8.37 3.15
N GLU A 44 -14.31 9.52 3.08
CA GLU A 44 -14.20 10.52 4.14
C GLU A 44 -14.65 10.00 5.50
N SER A 45 -15.56 9.02 5.51
CA SER A 45 -16.00 8.43 6.77
C SER A 45 -14.89 7.69 7.52
N ALA A 46 -13.80 7.35 6.84
CA ALA A 46 -12.69 6.64 7.45
C ALA A 46 -11.61 7.58 7.99
N ILE A 47 -11.78 8.90 7.85
CA ILE A 47 -10.70 9.85 8.19
C ILE A 47 -10.25 9.75 9.64
N ASN A 48 -11.18 9.56 10.58
CA ASN A 48 -10.83 9.48 11.98
C ASN A 48 -10.00 8.23 12.27
N LYS A 49 -10.31 7.13 11.61
CA LYS A 49 -9.53 5.90 11.72
C LYS A 49 -8.12 6.10 11.18
N VAL A 50 -8.03 6.75 10.01
CA VAL A 50 -6.73 7.03 9.37
C VAL A 50 -5.89 7.92 10.27
N LYS A 51 -6.47 9.01 10.77
CA LYS A 51 -5.75 9.90 11.69
C LYS A 51 -5.26 9.15 12.92
N GLY A 52 -6.10 8.30 13.49
CA GLY A 52 -5.75 7.52 14.66
C GLY A 52 -4.55 6.62 14.42
N VAL A 53 -4.53 5.93 13.27
CA VAL A 53 -3.42 5.05 12.93
C VAL A 53 -2.13 5.84 12.72
N LEU A 54 -2.21 6.95 11.98
CA LEU A 54 -1.02 7.79 11.74
C LEU A 54 -0.47 8.36 13.04
N GLU A 55 -1.33 8.79 13.95
CA GLU A 55 -0.90 9.32 15.25
C GLU A 55 -0.32 8.23 16.13
N LYS A 56 -0.88 7.01 16.05
CA LYS A 56 -0.34 5.88 16.79
C LYS A 56 1.09 5.56 16.34
N GLU A 57 1.34 5.67 15.04
CA GLU A 57 2.67 5.44 14.48
C GLU A 57 3.56 6.68 14.62
N LYS A 58 3.03 7.74 15.19
CA LYS A 58 3.73 9.02 15.38
C LYS A 58 4.23 9.59 14.06
N LEU A 59 3.41 9.43 13.02
CA LEU A 59 3.68 9.98 11.69
C LEU A 59 3.03 11.35 11.56
N SER A 60 3.82 12.32 11.09
CA SER A 60 3.27 13.64 10.79
C SER A 60 2.35 13.52 9.58
N TYR A 61 1.24 14.27 9.59
CA TYR A 61 0.37 14.33 8.43
C TYR A 61 -0.20 15.73 8.24
N VAL A 62 -0.60 16.02 7.00
CA VAL A 62 -1.20 17.28 6.62
C VAL A 62 -2.37 16.96 5.71
N ILE A 63 -3.49 17.64 5.90
CA ILE A 63 -4.69 17.44 5.09
C ILE A 63 -5.04 18.72 4.36
N TYR A 64 -5.25 18.60 3.04
CA TYR A 64 -5.67 19.70 2.18
C TYR A 64 -6.99 19.36 1.51
N GLU A 65 -7.76 20.40 1.22
CA GLU A 65 -8.95 20.29 0.37
C GLU A 65 -8.87 21.40 -0.65
N LYS A 66 -8.71 21.03 -1.94
CA LYS A 66 -8.60 22.00 -3.05
C LYS A 66 -7.54 23.07 -2.78
N ASN A 67 -6.35 22.63 -2.38
CA ASN A 67 -5.23 23.51 -2.06
C ASN A 67 -5.43 24.34 -0.80
N THR A 68 -6.49 24.07 -0.04
CA THR A 68 -6.73 24.77 1.22
C THR A 68 -6.31 23.87 2.37
N PHE A 69 -5.47 24.41 3.25
CA PHE A 69 -5.03 23.69 4.44
C PHE A 69 -6.22 23.45 5.37
N ILE A 70 -6.37 22.21 5.83
CA ILE A 70 -7.43 21.84 6.77
C ILE A 70 -6.86 21.63 8.16
N CYS A 71 -5.91 20.71 8.31
CA CYS A 71 -5.30 20.44 9.61
C CYS A 71 -4.01 19.66 9.41
N ASP A 72 -3.21 19.60 10.50
CA ASP A 72 -2.00 18.79 10.49
C ASP A 72 -1.76 18.19 11.86
N TYR A 73 -0.79 17.30 11.92
CA TYR A 73 -0.32 16.69 13.14
C TYR A 73 1.19 16.49 13.01
N LYS A 74 1.93 16.83 14.04
CA LYS A 74 3.38 16.63 14.03
C LYS A 74 3.75 15.43 14.88
N GLY A 75 4.29 14.41 14.21
CA GLY A 75 4.84 13.26 14.88
C GLY A 75 6.35 13.35 14.94
N ILE A 76 7.02 12.20 14.77
CA ILE A 76 8.46 12.09 14.79
C ILE A 76 8.97 11.96 13.36
N ASN A 77 9.78 12.91 12.90
CA ASN A 77 10.22 12.95 11.50
C ASN A 77 10.91 11.66 11.05
N LYS A 78 11.69 11.03 11.91
CA LYS A 78 12.38 9.79 11.58
C LYS A 78 11.44 8.66 11.21
N ASN A 79 10.23 8.68 11.78
CA ASN A 79 9.29 7.58 11.60
C ASN A 79 8.78 7.49 10.16
N TYR A 80 8.70 8.63 9.47
CA TYR A 80 8.24 8.61 8.08
C TYR A 80 9.11 7.71 7.21
N ASN A 81 10.43 7.93 7.25
CA ASN A 81 11.34 7.15 6.42
C ASN A 81 11.35 5.67 6.82
N LYS A 82 11.26 5.40 8.11
CA LYS A 82 11.22 4.03 8.60
C LYS A 82 9.97 3.30 8.11
N VAL A 83 8.82 3.93 8.26
CA VAL A 83 7.55 3.34 7.83
C VAL A 83 7.50 3.20 6.32
N LEU A 84 8.00 4.20 5.60
CA LEU A 84 8.04 4.16 4.14
C LEU A 84 8.89 2.99 3.66
N LYS A 85 10.06 2.80 4.25
CA LYS A 85 10.95 1.71 3.87
C LYS A 85 10.27 0.36 4.09
N ASP A 86 9.63 0.18 5.25
CA ASP A 86 8.90 -1.06 5.54
C ASP A 86 7.73 -1.25 4.58
N SER A 87 7.04 -0.16 4.24
CA SER A 87 5.90 -0.20 3.34
C SER A 87 6.31 -0.60 1.92
N LEU A 88 7.43 -0.08 1.46
CA LEU A 88 7.96 -0.42 0.14
C LEU A 88 8.33 -1.90 0.05
N LYS A 89 8.93 -2.44 1.11
CA LYS A 89 9.28 -3.85 1.15
C LYS A 89 8.03 -4.73 1.08
N LYS A 90 7.00 -4.37 1.83
CA LYS A 90 5.75 -5.14 1.83
C LYS A 90 5.05 -5.07 0.48
N LEU A 91 5.04 -3.90 -0.14
CA LEU A 91 4.44 -3.74 -1.46
C LEU A 91 5.15 -4.60 -2.50
N GLU A 92 6.48 -4.62 -2.45
CA GLU A 92 7.27 -5.44 -3.36
C GLU A 92 6.94 -6.91 -3.20
N MET A 93 6.83 -7.37 -1.95
CA MET A 93 6.46 -8.75 -1.69
C MET A 93 5.06 -9.08 -2.18
N GLU A 94 4.10 -8.17 -1.98
CA GLU A 94 2.74 -8.35 -2.47
C GLU A 94 2.71 -8.48 -3.99
N GLU A 95 3.49 -7.66 -4.67
CA GLU A 95 3.56 -7.70 -6.13
C GLU A 95 4.15 -9.03 -6.61
N ARG A 96 5.15 -9.53 -5.92
CA ARG A 96 5.74 -10.84 -6.25
C ARG A 96 4.72 -11.95 -6.09
N LEU A 97 3.98 -11.94 -4.98
CA LEU A 97 2.96 -12.95 -4.74
C LEU A 97 1.85 -12.87 -5.78
N ASN A 98 1.44 -11.68 -6.15
CA ASN A 98 0.42 -11.49 -7.18
C ASN A 98 0.88 -12.04 -8.53
N ARG A 99 2.15 -11.84 -8.88
CA ARG A 99 2.68 -12.36 -10.13
C ARG A 99 2.70 -13.88 -10.14
N LEU A 100 3.08 -14.50 -9.02
CA LEU A 100 3.06 -15.95 -8.90
C LEU A 100 1.64 -16.48 -8.98
N GLN A 101 0.70 -15.82 -8.32
CA GLN A 101 -0.71 -16.19 -8.37
C GLN A 101 -1.22 -16.16 -9.81
N SER A 102 -0.89 -15.11 -10.56
CA SER A 102 -1.31 -14.98 -11.96
C SER A 102 -0.75 -16.11 -12.81
N LYS A 103 0.49 -16.49 -12.59
CA LYS A 103 1.09 -17.59 -13.34
C LYS A 103 0.37 -18.90 -13.07
N LEU A 104 0.03 -19.16 -11.81
CA LEU A 104 -0.71 -20.38 -11.47
C LEU A 104 -2.11 -20.36 -12.06
N ASP A 105 -2.77 -19.21 -12.03
CA ASP A 105 -4.13 -19.07 -12.55
C ASP A 105 -4.19 -19.30 -14.05
N ASN A 106 -3.09 -19.07 -14.76
CA ASN A 106 -3.03 -19.24 -16.21
C ASN A 106 -2.68 -20.66 -16.63
N PHE A 107 -2.37 -21.54 -15.70
CA PHE A 107 -2.07 -22.95 -16.01
C PHE A 107 -3.35 -23.71 -16.29
N THR A 108 -3.27 -24.60 -17.28
CA THR A 108 -4.35 -25.56 -17.52
C THR A 108 -4.14 -26.76 -16.61
N ILE A 109 -5.15 -27.64 -16.56
CA ILE A 109 -5.02 -28.88 -15.79
C ILE A 109 -3.87 -29.71 -16.33
N ASP A 110 -3.73 -29.79 -17.66
CA ASP A 110 -2.65 -30.53 -18.27
C ASP A 110 -1.28 -29.98 -17.89
N ASP A 111 -1.17 -28.66 -17.87
CA ASP A 111 0.08 -28.01 -17.46
C ASP A 111 0.43 -28.35 -16.03
N LEU A 112 -0.56 -28.33 -15.15
CA LEU A 112 -0.34 -28.66 -13.74
C LEU A 112 0.08 -30.11 -13.56
N GLU A 113 -0.53 -31.02 -14.31
CA GLU A 113 -0.16 -32.42 -14.26
C GLU A 113 1.29 -32.63 -14.71
N LYS A 114 1.71 -31.96 -15.77
CA LYS A 114 3.09 -32.05 -16.24
C LYS A 114 4.07 -31.55 -15.18
N VAL A 115 3.73 -30.48 -14.51
CA VAL A 115 4.58 -29.92 -13.45
C VAL A 115 4.71 -30.92 -12.31
N ILE A 116 3.60 -31.54 -11.89
CA ILE A 116 3.60 -32.52 -10.83
C ILE A 116 4.42 -33.73 -11.20
N GLU A 117 4.22 -34.27 -12.40
CA GLU A 117 4.97 -35.43 -12.88
C GLU A 117 6.47 -35.12 -12.96
N GLY A 118 6.81 -33.93 -13.43
CA GLY A 118 8.21 -33.52 -13.50
C GLY A 118 8.84 -33.42 -12.13
N VAL A 119 8.08 -32.93 -11.17
CA VAL A 119 8.56 -32.82 -9.80
C VAL A 119 8.75 -34.21 -9.19
N GLU A 120 7.82 -35.11 -9.45
CA GLU A 120 7.91 -36.48 -8.94
C GLU A 120 9.14 -37.19 -9.49
N ASP A 121 9.43 -36.99 -10.75
CA ASP A 121 10.59 -37.60 -11.37
C ASP A 121 11.89 -37.01 -10.85
N ALA A 122 11.86 -35.79 -10.66
CA ALA A 122 12.97 -35.04 -10.16
C ALA A 122 12.94 -34.94 -8.68
N THR A 123 11.49 -35.02 -8.41
CA THR A 123 10.92 -34.51 -7.48
C THR A 123 10.19 -34.22 -6.92
N VAL A 124 9.42 -34.64 -7.26
CA VAL A 124 8.69 -34.19 -7.14
C VAL A 124 8.88 -33.65 -6.84
N LYS A 125 9.05 -33.80 -7.17
CA LYS A 125 9.42 -33.30 -7.08
C LYS A 125 9.37 -32.23 -6.77
N GLU A 126 8.80 -32.16 -7.02
CA GLU A 126 8.80 -31.35 -6.89
C GLU A 126 8.92 -30.97 -6.49
#